data_0ae8f21d6433d3b717168ec7b4fbfc0c
#
_entry.id   0ae8f21d6433d3b717168ec7b4fbfc0c
#
_cell.length_a   1.000
_cell.length_b   1.000
_cell.length_c   1.000
_cell.angle_alpha   90.00
_cell.angle_beta   90.00
_cell.angle_gamma   90.00
#
_symmetry.space_group_name_H-M   'P 1'
#
loop_
_entity.id
_entity.type
_entity.pdbx_description
1 polymer ?
#
loop_
_entity_poly.entity_id
_entity_poly.type
_entity_poly.pdbx_seq_one_letter_code
_entity_poly.pdbx_strand_id
1 'polypeptide(L)'
;MFGYVIPDRASLSPEAQSRYRSAYCGLCRRIDALHGLRGRFSLSYDLTFLNILLCSLYEGETPADSGISRCPVHPVHGVLWRSADPTDYCADLSVALHYYNAQDKWQDDHNLLALGYSTLLDNSTAEAALRWPRQCNAIRACLAKLTEYEAAGSTDLDAVSGCFGALMAELFDYRQDRWAPELRSIGFHLGKFIYLLDAYDDLSRDKRRGAYNPLRELSTHPDYEEEMLDIFELLLARCAQNFERLPCVEDVDLLRNILYSGVWLKYNCKNAKRTGKPDAS
;
A
#
# COMPACT_ATOMS: atom_id res chain seq x y z
N MET A 1 -2.58 -0.67 8.49
CA MET A 1 -1.35 -0.23 7.81
C MET A 1 -1.50 -0.05 6.30
N PHE A 2 -2.55 -0.49 5.61
CA PHE A 2 -2.74 -0.35 4.15
C PHE A 2 -4.04 0.40 3.84
N GLY A 3 -4.19 0.83 2.57
CA GLY A 3 -5.39 1.53 2.09
C GLY A 3 -5.26 3.06 2.11
N TYR A 4 -4.03 3.57 2.06
CA TYR A 4 -3.74 5.01 2.00
C TYR A 4 -3.49 5.52 0.58
N VAL A 5 -3.02 4.65 -0.34
CA VAL A 5 -2.67 5.00 -1.71
C VAL A 5 -3.90 4.81 -2.61
N ILE A 6 -4.84 5.74 -2.53
CA ILE A 6 -6.13 5.71 -3.22
C ILE A 6 -6.24 6.85 -4.23
N PRO A 7 -7.04 6.71 -5.31
CA PRO A 7 -7.28 7.82 -6.22
C PRO A 7 -8.21 8.87 -5.59
N ASP A 8 -7.95 10.13 -5.90
CA ASP A 8 -8.93 11.19 -5.71
C ASP A 8 -9.97 11.12 -6.83
N ARG A 9 -11.06 10.42 -6.56
CA ARG A 9 -12.12 10.16 -7.56
C ARG A 9 -12.85 11.42 -8.00
N ALA A 10 -12.88 12.46 -7.17
CA ALA A 10 -13.60 13.68 -7.47
C ALA A 10 -12.91 14.48 -8.59
N SER A 11 -11.58 14.37 -8.67
CA SER A 11 -10.77 15.06 -9.69
C SER A 11 -10.45 14.20 -10.93
N LEU A 12 -10.84 12.91 -10.94
CA LEU A 12 -10.62 12.01 -12.08
C LEU A 12 -11.74 12.10 -13.12
N SER A 13 -11.36 12.08 -14.41
CA SER A 13 -12.33 11.89 -15.50
C SER A 13 -13.02 10.52 -15.41
N PRO A 14 -14.23 10.35 -15.98
CA PRO A 14 -14.91 9.06 -16.03
C PRO A 14 -14.06 7.96 -16.69
N GLU A 15 -13.26 8.30 -17.69
CA GLU A 15 -12.36 7.39 -18.40
C GLU A 15 -11.22 6.93 -17.48
N ALA A 16 -10.60 7.85 -16.73
CA ALA A 16 -9.55 7.52 -15.77
C ALA A 16 -10.08 6.68 -14.60
N GLN A 17 -11.30 6.97 -14.13
CA GLN A 17 -11.99 6.12 -13.14
C GLN A 17 -12.25 4.71 -13.68
N SER A 18 -12.62 4.58 -14.96
CA SER A 18 -12.81 3.29 -15.62
C SER A 18 -11.50 2.51 -15.73
N ARG A 19 -10.39 3.18 -16.11
CA ARG A 19 -9.04 2.57 -16.17
C ARG A 19 -8.59 2.09 -14.78
N TYR A 20 -8.76 2.90 -13.74
CA TYR A 20 -8.48 2.48 -12.36
C TYR A 20 -9.27 1.24 -11.97
N ARG A 21 -10.59 1.25 -12.23
CA ARG A 21 -11.46 0.11 -11.92
C ARG A 21 -11.04 -1.14 -12.68
N SER A 22 -10.64 -1.02 -13.94
CA SER A 22 -10.20 -2.18 -14.73
C SER A 22 -8.91 -2.79 -14.18
N ALA A 23 -7.94 -1.99 -13.72
CA ALA A 23 -6.73 -2.47 -13.08
C ALA A 23 -7.01 -3.13 -11.71
N TYR A 24 -7.87 -2.51 -10.89
CA TYR A 24 -8.33 -3.06 -9.61
C TYR A 24 -9.03 -4.41 -9.78
N CYS A 25 -9.94 -4.51 -10.77
CA CYS A 25 -10.65 -5.75 -11.08
C CYS A 25 -9.71 -6.79 -11.70
N GLY A 26 -8.72 -6.37 -12.48
CA GLY A 26 -7.68 -7.24 -13.02
C GLY A 26 -6.87 -7.89 -11.90
N LEU A 27 -6.37 -7.10 -10.95
CA LEU A 27 -5.66 -7.61 -9.77
C LEU A 27 -6.54 -8.56 -8.95
N CYS A 28 -7.81 -8.20 -8.69
CA CYS A 28 -8.77 -9.06 -8.01
C CYS A 28 -8.92 -10.43 -8.68
N ARG A 29 -9.03 -10.45 -10.01
CA ARG A 29 -9.13 -11.69 -10.80
C ARG A 29 -7.85 -12.52 -10.75
N ARG A 30 -6.68 -11.88 -10.82
CA ARG A 30 -5.41 -12.61 -10.75
C ARG A 30 -5.19 -13.21 -9.36
N ILE A 31 -5.55 -12.48 -8.30
CA ILE A 31 -5.56 -13.05 -6.94
C ILE A 31 -6.48 -14.28 -6.86
N ASP A 32 -7.69 -14.19 -7.42
CA ASP A 32 -8.62 -15.32 -7.45
C ASP A 32 -8.07 -16.52 -8.25
N ALA A 33 -7.49 -16.26 -9.40
CA ALA A 33 -6.95 -17.30 -10.27
C ALA A 33 -5.74 -18.02 -9.67
N LEU A 34 -4.85 -17.29 -8.96
CA LEU A 34 -3.63 -17.84 -8.36
C LEU A 34 -3.88 -18.42 -6.96
N HIS A 35 -4.76 -17.80 -6.16
CA HIS A 35 -4.90 -18.06 -4.73
C HIS A 35 -6.33 -18.39 -4.30
N GLY A 36 -7.26 -18.44 -5.26
CA GLY A 36 -8.67 -18.74 -5.02
C GLY A 36 -9.45 -17.62 -4.31
N LEU A 37 -10.72 -17.88 -4.03
CA LEU A 37 -11.63 -16.89 -3.43
C LEU A 37 -11.14 -16.33 -2.10
N ARG A 38 -10.40 -17.13 -1.31
CA ARG A 38 -9.86 -16.70 -0.02
C ARG A 38 -8.77 -15.64 -0.18
N GLY A 39 -7.96 -15.74 -1.22
CA GLY A 39 -6.96 -14.75 -1.57
C GLY A 39 -7.56 -13.38 -1.88
N ARG A 40 -8.79 -13.30 -2.41
CA ARG A 40 -9.43 -12.01 -2.79
C ARG A 40 -9.58 -11.03 -1.63
N PHE A 41 -9.63 -11.51 -0.39
CA PHE A 41 -9.67 -10.64 0.79
C PHE A 41 -8.35 -9.89 1.01
N SER A 42 -7.27 -10.28 0.34
CA SER A 42 -5.99 -9.57 0.37
C SER A 42 -5.90 -8.40 -0.63
N LEU A 43 -6.93 -8.18 -1.47
CA LEU A 43 -6.96 -7.08 -2.41
C LEU A 43 -6.87 -5.73 -1.71
N SER A 44 -5.89 -4.90 -2.08
CA SER A 44 -5.68 -3.59 -1.49
C SER A 44 -5.51 -2.49 -2.54
N TYR A 45 -5.77 -1.27 -2.15
CA TYR A 45 -5.57 -0.10 -3.00
C TYR A 45 -4.08 0.16 -3.24
N ASP A 46 -3.24 -0.06 -2.23
CA ASP A 46 -1.80 0.18 -2.33
C ASP A 46 -1.14 -0.76 -3.33
N LEU A 47 -1.51 -2.06 -3.33
CA LEU A 47 -1.04 -3.02 -4.34
C LEU A 47 -1.67 -2.77 -5.71
N THR A 48 -2.86 -2.17 -5.76
CA THR A 48 -3.45 -1.71 -7.04
C THR A 48 -2.64 -0.56 -7.63
N PHE A 49 -2.19 0.40 -6.80
CA PHE A 49 -1.28 1.45 -7.25
C PHE A 49 0.03 0.89 -7.78
N LEU A 50 0.67 -0.02 -7.04
CA LEU A 50 1.90 -0.68 -7.48
C LEU A 50 1.69 -1.42 -8.82
N ASN A 51 0.58 -2.15 -8.96
CA ASN A 51 0.22 -2.82 -10.20
C ASN A 51 0.10 -1.84 -11.39
N ILE A 52 -0.60 -0.72 -11.22
CA ILE A 52 -0.74 0.30 -12.27
C ILE A 52 0.62 0.90 -12.60
N LEU A 53 1.44 1.22 -11.61
CA LEU A 53 2.77 1.78 -11.81
C LEU A 53 3.68 0.83 -12.62
N LEU A 54 3.74 -0.44 -12.22
CA LEU A 54 4.58 -1.42 -12.90
C LEU A 54 4.05 -1.76 -14.30
N CYS A 55 2.73 -1.89 -14.48
CA CYS A 55 2.14 -2.11 -15.80
C CYS A 55 2.42 -0.93 -16.75
N SER A 56 2.35 0.32 -16.25
CA SER A 56 2.68 1.51 -17.03
C SER A 56 4.17 1.60 -17.38
N LEU A 57 5.05 1.26 -16.43
CA LEU A 57 6.50 1.32 -16.63
C LEU A 57 7.00 0.26 -17.63
N TYR A 58 6.43 -0.94 -17.58
CA TYR A 58 6.84 -2.10 -18.40
C TYR A 58 5.86 -2.40 -19.54
N GLU A 59 5.07 -1.39 -19.96
CA GLU A 59 4.17 -1.54 -21.09
C GLU A 59 4.93 -1.94 -22.37
N GLY A 60 4.31 -2.80 -23.19
CA GLY A 60 4.92 -3.28 -24.42
C GLY A 60 6.00 -4.36 -24.25
N GLU A 61 6.50 -4.61 -23.06
CA GLU A 61 7.45 -5.69 -22.79
C GLU A 61 6.75 -7.04 -22.55
N THR A 62 5.49 -7.01 -22.13
CA THR A 62 4.69 -8.20 -21.81
C THR A 62 3.30 -8.10 -22.40
N PRO A 63 2.71 -9.24 -22.84
CA PRO A 63 1.33 -9.24 -23.28
C PRO A 63 0.39 -8.78 -22.20
N ALA A 64 -0.44 -7.77 -22.50
CA ALA A 64 -1.55 -7.39 -21.65
C ALA A 64 -2.79 -8.21 -22.03
N ASP A 65 -3.50 -8.72 -21.03
CA ASP A 65 -4.78 -9.39 -21.20
C ASP A 65 -5.90 -8.51 -20.62
N SER A 66 -7.05 -8.53 -21.29
CA SER A 66 -8.19 -7.73 -20.88
C SER A 66 -9.50 -8.38 -21.28
N GLY A 67 -10.57 -8.03 -20.62
CA GLY A 67 -11.89 -8.56 -20.97
C GLY A 67 -13.00 -8.02 -20.07
N ILE A 68 -14.19 -8.54 -20.27
CA ILE A 68 -15.36 -8.22 -19.44
C ILE A 68 -15.80 -9.49 -18.72
N SER A 69 -15.97 -9.41 -17.41
CA SER A 69 -16.48 -10.54 -16.63
C SER A 69 -17.40 -10.09 -15.51
N ARG A 70 -18.29 -10.98 -15.11
CA ARG A 70 -19.10 -10.83 -13.91
C ARG A 70 -18.35 -11.36 -12.70
N CYS A 71 -18.60 -10.78 -11.54
CA CYS A 71 -18.05 -11.29 -10.29
C CYS A 71 -19.13 -11.22 -9.18
N PRO A 72 -18.94 -11.90 -8.05
CA PRO A 72 -19.91 -11.88 -6.94
C PRO A 72 -20.26 -10.49 -6.41
N VAL A 73 -19.30 -9.54 -6.51
CA VAL A 73 -19.51 -8.13 -6.08
C VAL A 73 -20.28 -7.33 -7.14
N HIS A 74 -20.17 -7.73 -8.43
CA HIS A 74 -20.85 -7.09 -9.56
C HIS A 74 -21.62 -8.16 -10.39
N PRO A 75 -22.72 -8.72 -9.84
CA PRO A 75 -23.37 -9.87 -10.48
C PRO A 75 -24.20 -9.47 -11.69
N VAL A 76 -24.70 -8.24 -11.75
CA VAL A 76 -25.64 -7.79 -12.78
C VAL A 76 -24.94 -7.35 -14.06
N HIS A 77 -23.87 -6.57 -13.93
CA HIS A 77 -23.12 -6.01 -15.07
C HIS A 77 -21.72 -6.58 -15.12
N GLY A 78 -21.27 -6.90 -16.35
CA GLY A 78 -19.87 -7.24 -16.58
C GLY A 78 -18.97 -6.03 -16.28
N VAL A 79 -17.83 -6.27 -15.64
CA VAL A 79 -16.83 -5.25 -15.33
C VAL A 79 -15.61 -5.49 -16.21
N LEU A 80 -15.13 -4.41 -16.83
CA LEU A 80 -13.87 -4.42 -17.56
C LEU A 80 -12.72 -4.72 -16.59
N TRP A 81 -11.81 -5.58 -17.00
CA TRP A 81 -10.56 -5.88 -16.28
C TRP A 81 -9.37 -5.89 -17.24
N ARG A 82 -8.19 -5.58 -16.73
CA ARG A 82 -6.91 -5.71 -17.44
C ARG A 82 -5.84 -6.25 -16.50
N SER A 83 -4.93 -7.04 -17.04
CA SER A 83 -3.78 -7.60 -16.32
C SER A 83 -2.59 -7.74 -17.25
N ALA A 84 -1.39 -7.77 -16.69
CA ALA A 84 -0.13 -8.06 -17.34
C ALA A 84 0.77 -8.83 -16.35
N ASP A 85 2.01 -9.19 -16.74
CA ASP A 85 2.91 -9.92 -15.84
C ASP A 85 3.08 -9.27 -14.45
N PRO A 86 3.21 -7.92 -14.30
CA PRO A 86 3.28 -7.31 -12.98
C PRO A 86 2.04 -7.54 -12.12
N THR A 87 0.89 -7.86 -12.73
CA THR A 87 -0.33 -8.14 -11.97
C THR A 87 -0.22 -9.43 -11.16
N ASP A 88 0.47 -10.45 -11.70
CA ASP A 88 0.73 -11.71 -10.96
C ASP A 88 1.66 -11.48 -9.77
N TYR A 89 2.69 -10.69 -9.97
CA TYR A 89 3.58 -10.24 -8.90
C TYR A 89 2.80 -9.54 -7.78
N CYS A 90 1.97 -8.55 -8.12
CA CYS A 90 1.15 -7.83 -7.13
C CYS A 90 0.10 -8.73 -6.46
N ALA A 91 -0.41 -9.76 -7.15
CA ALA A 91 -1.32 -10.73 -6.57
C ALA A 91 -0.62 -11.59 -5.51
N ASP A 92 0.57 -12.09 -5.79
CA ASP A 92 1.39 -12.84 -4.84
C ASP A 92 1.76 -12.00 -3.62
N LEU A 93 2.20 -10.75 -3.83
CA LEU A 93 2.54 -9.84 -2.74
C LEU A 93 1.31 -9.48 -1.88
N SER A 94 0.12 -9.35 -2.49
CA SER A 94 -1.11 -9.09 -1.74
C SER A 94 -1.36 -10.19 -0.71
N VAL A 95 -1.27 -11.45 -1.12
CA VAL A 95 -1.47 -12.60 -0.24
C VAL A 95 -0.39 -12.69 0.82
N ALA A 96 0.89 -12.55 0.43
CA ALA A 96 2.01 -12.61 1.36
C ALA A 96 1.92 -11.53 2.46
N LEU A 97 1.66 -10.27 2.10
CA LEU A 97 1.51 -9.18 3.05
C LEU A 97 0.37 -9.42 4.04
N HIS A 98 -0.79 -9.90 3.56
CA HIS A 98 -1.93 -10.18 4.43
C HIS A 98 -1.68 -11.37 5.35
N TYR A 99 -1.02 -12.41 4.86
CA TYR A 99 -0.63 -13.56 5.66
C TYR A 99 0.28 -13.16 6.82
N TYR A 100 1.41 -12.49 6.52
CA TYR A 100 2.36 -12.11 7.55
C TYR A 100 1.78 -11.10 8.55
N ASN A 101 0.97 -10.14 8.08
CA ASN A 101 0.26 -9.21 8.97
C ASN A 101 -0.79 -9.93 9.85
N ALA A 102 -1.43 -10.99 9.35
CA ALA A 102 -2.35 -11.80 10.16
C ALA A 102 -1.61 -12.65 11.21
N GLN A 103 -0.43 -13.17 10.86
CA GLN A 103 0.43 -13.87 11.83
C GLN A 103 0.92 -12.94 12.95
N ASP A 104 1.37 -11.75 12.60
CA ASP A 104 1.79 -10.71 13.53
C ASP A 104 0.67 -10.37 14.54
N LYS A 105 -0.54 -10.09 14.06
CA LYS A 105 -1.73 -9.86 14.91
C LYS A 105 -2.12 -11.06 15.78
N TRP A 106 -1.82 -12.28 15.35
CA TRP A 106 -2.02 -13.44 16.19
C TRP A 106 -0.99 -13.50 17.32
N GLN A 107 0.27 -13.20 17.03
CA GLN A 107 1.34 -13.21 18.03
C GLN A 107 1.15 -12.13 19.09
N ASP A 108 0.71 -10.94 18.68
CA ASP A 108 0.55 -9.78 19.57
C ASP A 108 -0.76 -9.83 20.37
N ASP A 109 -1.88 -10.05 19.70
CA ASP A 109 -3.23 -9.92 20.28
C ASP A 109 -3.92 -11.25 20.56
N HIS A 110 -3.31 -12.40 20.21
CA HIS A 110 -3.94 -13.73 20.21
C HIS A 110 -5.28 -13.77 19.45
N ASN A 111 -5.37 -13.02 18.35
CA ASN A 111 -6.59 -12.89 17.56
C ASN A 111 -6.86 -14.17 16.76
N LEU A 112 -7.82 -14.98 17.22
CA LEU A 112 -8.19 -16.27 16.61
C LEU A 112 -8.68 -16.12 15.15
N LEU A 113 -9.30 -15.00 14.78
CA LEU A 113 -9.73 -14.75 13.40
C LEU A 113 -8.51 -14.51 12.49
N ALA A 114 -7.49 -13.82 13.01
CA ALA A 114 -6.24 -13.61 12.30
C ALA A 114 -5.49 -14.93 12.08
N LEU A 115 -5.42 -15.80 13.11
CA LEU A 115 -4.87 -17.15 13.00
C LEU A 115 -5.62 -17.99 11.96
N GLY A 116 -6.95 -18.01 12.02
CA GLY A 116 -7.78 -18.75 11.06
C GLY A 116 -7.56 -18.26 9.63
N TYR A 117 -7.45 -16.93 9.43
CA TYR A 117 -7.21 -16.36 8.12
C TYR A 117 -5.79 -16.64 7.60
N SER A 118 -4.75 -16.54 8.44
CA SER A 118 -3.39 -16.90 8.03
C SER A 118 -3.29 -18.36 7.61
N THR A 119 -3.90 -19.29 8.38
CA THR A 119 -3.94 -20.71 8.03
C THR A 119 -4.58 -20.96 6.64
N LEU A 120 -5.58 -20.15 6.26
CA LEU A 120 -6.21 -20.26 4.95
C LEU A 120 -5.31 -19.79 3.79
N LEU A 121 -4.32 -18.96 4.07
CA LEU A 121 -3.38 -18.39 3.09
C LEU A 121 -2.01 -19.09 3.09
N ASP A 122 -1.78 -20.07 3.97
CA ASP A 122 -0.46 -20.67 4.19
C ASP A 122 0.15 -21.23 2.89
N ASN A 123 -0.58 -22.09 2.17
CA ASN A 123 -0.12 -22.65 0.90
C ASN A 123 0.14 -21.59 -0.16
N SER A 124 -0.76 -20.61 -0.28
CA SER A 124 -0.64 -19.50 -1.23
C SER A 124 0.59 -18.66 -0.95
N THR A 125 0.89 -18.43 0.33
CA THR A 125 2.07 -17.67 0.75
C THR A 125 3.35 -18.46 0.53
N ALA A 126 3.33 -19.78 0.74
CA ALA A 126 4.47 -20.64 0.44
C ALA A 126 4.83 -20.61 -1.05
N GLU A 127 3.82 -20.65 -1.94
CA GLU A 127 4.03 -20.52 -3.37
C GLU A 127 4.56 -19.12 -3.76
N ALA A 128 4.00 -18.05 -3.19
CA ALA A 128 4.51 -16.70 -3.38
C ALA A 128 5.97 -16.56 -2.91
N ALA A 129 6.33 -17.16 -1.77
CA ALA A 129 7.69 -17.15 -1.25
C ALA A 129 8.70 -17.92 -2.12
N LEU A 130 8.26 -18.94 -2.85
CA LEU A 130 9.09 -19.63 -3.84
C LEU A 130 9.35 -18.74 -5.08
N ARG A 131 8.35 -17.99 -5.53
CA ARG A 131 8.49 -17.08 -6.69
C ARG A 131 9.22 -15.79 -6.33
N TRP A 132 8.98 -15.23 -5.14
CA TRP A 132 9.45 -13.92 -4.70
C TRP A 132 10.15 -13.98 -3.33
N PRO A 133 11.24 -14.78 -3.19
CA PRO A 133 11.87 -15.02 -1.88
C PRO A 133 12.46 -13.75 -1.27
N ARG A 134 12.98 -12.83 -2.07
CA ARG A 134 13.56 -11.55 -1.61
C ARG A 134 12.50 -10.70 -0.92
N GLN A 135 11.35 -10.51 -1.56
CA GLN A 135 10.24 -9.70 -1.04
C GLN A 135 9.61 -10.33 0.21
N CYS A 136 9.36 -11.64 0.18
CA CYS A 136 8.79 -12.34 1.35
C CYS A 136 9.75 -12.33 2.55
N ASN A 137 11.07 -12.41 2.32
CA ASN A 137 12.06 -12.25 3.38
C ASN A 137 12.06 -10.82 3.93
N ALA A 138 11.94 -9.80 3.07
CA ALA A 138 11.85 -8.41 3.49
C ALA A 138 10.62 -8.14 4.36
N ILE A 139 9.45 -8.72 3.99
CA ILE A 139 8.23 -8.61 4.81
C ILE A 139 8.48 -9.17 6.21
N ARG A 140 9.00 -10.40 6.31
CA ARG A 140 9.26 -11.04 7.62
C ARG A 140 10.27 -10.25 8.46
N ALA A 141 11.37 -9.80 7.85
CA ALA A 141 12.40 -9.02 8.53
C ALA A 141 11.87 -7.69 9.05
N CYS A 142 11.04 -7.01 8.25
CA CYS A 142 10.43 -5.74 8.66
C CYS A 142 9.48 -5.93 9.85
N LEU A 143 8.57 -6.91 9.80
CA LEU A 143 7.63 -7.16 10.90
C LEU A 143 8.37 -7.50 12.20
N ALA A 144 9.34 -8.41 12.15
CA ALA A 144 10.15 -8.74 13.32
C ALA A 144 10.87 -7.48 13.89
N LYS A 145 11.37 -6.60 13.02
CA LYS A 145 12.04 -5.39 13.46
C LYS A 145 11.08 -4.35 14.04
N LEU A 146 9.87 -4.23 13.49
CA LEU A 146 8.84 -3.36 14.05
C LEU A 146 8.41 -3.84 15.44
N THR A 147 8.23 -5.15 15.65
CA THR A 147 7.94 -5.72 16.98
C THR A 147 9.06 -5.38 17.99
N GLU A 148 10.34 -5.43 17.59
CA GLU A 148 11.46 -4.99 18.45
C GLU A 148 11.34 -3.50 18.82
N TYR A 149 11.02 -2.61 17.87
CA TYR A 149 10.85 -1.18 18.13
C TYR A 149 9.65 -0.92 19.07
N GLU A 150 8.55 -1.62 18.87
CA GLU A 150 7.36 -1.52 19.72
C GLU A 150 7.67 -1.98 21.14
N ALA A 151 8.33 -3.12 21.33
CA ALA A 151 8.74 -3.64 22.63
C ALA A 151 9.71 -2.71 23.36
N ALA A 152 10.60 -2.02 22.61
CA ALA A 152 11.50 -1.03 23.15
C ALA A 152 10.85 0.35 23.43
N GLY A 153 9.61 0.57 22.98
CA GLY A 153 8.94 1.87 23.06
C GLY A 153 9.68 2.96 22.27
N SER A 154 10.26 2.61 21.13
CA SER A 154 11.12 3.52 20.34
C SER A 154 10.37 4.76 19.88
N THR A 155 10.99 5.93 20.08
CA THR A 155 10.51 7.24 19.60
C THR A 155 11.30 7.74 18.39
N ASP A 156 12.26 6.97 17.90
CA ASP A 156 13.04 7.28 16.71
C ASP A 156 12.18 7.07 15.45
N LEU A 157 11.52 8.15 15.01
CA LEU A 157 10.62 8.13 13.86
C LEU A 157 11.33 7.74 12.58
N ASP A 158 12.60 8.14 12.41
CA ASP A 158 13.36 7.82 11.19
C ASP A 158 13.67 6.33 11.12
N ALA A 159 14.13 5.73 12.23
CA ALA A 159 14.42 4.31 12.29
C ALA A 159 13.17 3.45 12.11
N VAL A 160 12.07 3.77 12.80
CA VAL A 160 10.85 2.95 12.78
C VAL A 160 10.16 3.07 11.41
N SER A 161 9.93 4.28 10.92
CA SER A 161 9.32 4.48 9.59
C SER A 161 10.25 4.02 8.46
N GLY A 162 11.56 4.18 8.63
CA GLY A 162 12.58 3.71 7.69
C GLY A 162 12.58 2.19 7.51
N CYS A 163 12.26 1.43 8.57
CA CYS A 163 12.09 -0.02 8.50
C CYS A 163 10.97 -0.39 7.49
N PHE A 164 9.80 0.24 7.61
CA PHE A 164 8.70 0.02 6.68
C PHE A 164 8.99 0.59 5.28
N GLY A 165 9.69 1.72 5.21
CA GLY A 165 10.20 2.27 3.96
C GLY A 165 11.12 1.29 3.22
N ALA A 166 12.05 0.64 3.93
CA ALA A 166 12.95 -0.37 3.35
C ALA A 166 12.17 -1.59 2.81
N LEU A 167 11.15 -2.05 3.53
CA LEU A 167 10.25 -3.08 3.02
C LEU A 167 9.60 -2.63 1.70
N MET A 168 8.97 -1.45 1.68
CA MET A 168 8.28 -0.97 0.48
C MET A 168 9.25 -0.76 -0.68
N ALA A 169 10.51 -0.36 -0.43
CA ALA A 169 11.54 -0.29 -1.44
C ALA A 169 11.78 -1.67 -2.11
N GLU A 170 11.81 -2.75 -1.32
CA GLU A 170 11.94 -4.11 -1.86
C GLU A 170 10.71 -4.57 -2.67
N LEU A 171 9.50 -4.16 -2.25
CA LEU A 171 8.28 -4.50 -2.98
C LEU A 171 8.14 -3.74 -4.30
N PHE A 172 8.68 -2.52 -4.38
CA PHE A 172 8.67 -1.74 -5.63
C PHE A 172 9.74 -2.20 -6.62
N ASP A 173 10.83 -2.78 -6.14
CA ASP A 173 11.93 -3.31 -6.96
C ASP A 173 11.56 -4.66 -7.58
N TYR A 174 10.70 -4.61 -8.61
CA TYR A 174 10.17 -5.79 -9.29
C TYR A 174 11.24 -6.60 -10.04
N ARG A 175 12.09 -5.93 -10.84
CA ARG A 175 13.00 -6.59 -11.79
C ARG A 175 14.50 -6.36 -11.54
N GLN A 176 14.92 -5.58 -10.59
CA GLN A 176 16.34 -5.21 -10.36
C GLN A 176 17.05 -4.72 -11.63
N ASP A 177 16.35 -3.94 -12.45
CA ASP A 177 16.85 -3.36 -13.69
C ASP A 177 17.30 -1.89 -13.51
N ARG A 178 17.46 -1.18 -14.64
CA ARG A 178 17.86 0.25 -14.65
C ARG A 178 16.89 1.18 -13.90
N TRP A 179 15.63 0.78 -13.67
CA TRP A 179 14.61 1.56 -12.98
C TRP A 179 14.52 1.23 -11.48
N ALA A 180 15.28 0.23 -11.05
CA ALA A 180 15.29 -0.18 -9.64
C ALA A 180 15.62 0.98 -8.67
N PRO A 181 16.58 1.89 -8.94
CA PRO A 181 16.86 3.00 -8.03
C PRO A 181 15.66 3.92 -7.82
N GLU A 182 14.95 4.31 -8.89
CA GLU A 182 13.76 5.15 -8.84
C GLU A 182 12.61 4.44 -8.14
N LEU A 183 12.32 3.19 -8.53
CA LEU A 183 11.28 2.37 -7.90
C LEU A 183 11.53 2.16 -6.42
N ARG A 184 12.75 1.81 -6.02
CA ARG A 184 13.14 1.66 -4.61
C ARG A 184 12.96 2.97 -3.84
N SER A 185 13.34 4.10 -4.43
CA SER A 185 13.17 5.41 -3.80
C SER A 185 11.69 5.78 -3.64
N ILE A 186 10.85 5.54 -4.66
CA ILE A 186 9.39 5.73 -4.56
C ILE A 186 8.84 4.87 -3.42
N GLY A 187 9.13 3.57 -3.43
CA GLY A 187 8.69 2.63 -2.40
C GLY A 187 9.12 3.05 -1.01
N PHE A 188 10.40 3.44 -0.83
CA PHE A 188 10.95 3.86 0.45
C PHE A 188 10.21 5.07 1.04
N HIS A 189 10.07 6.14 0.27
CA HIS A 189 9.46 7.37 0.76
C HIS A 189 7.94 7.21 0.95
N LEU A 190 7.28 6.50 0.04
CA LEU A 190 5.86 6.19 0.17
C LEU A 190 5.60 5.27 1.37
N GLY A 191 6.48 4.30 1.63
CA GLY A 191 6.41 3.43 2.80
C GLY A 191 6.55 4.20 4.11
N LYS A 192 7.55 5.09 4.23
CA LYS A 192 7.69 5.98 5.40
C LYS A 192 6.44 6.83 5.59
N PHE A 193 5.90 7.41 4.51
CA PHE A 193 4.68 8.21 4.54
C PHE A 193 3.48 7.38 5.05
N ILE A 194 3.25 6.19 4.49
CA ILE A 194 2.14 5.31 4.90
C ILE A 194 2.24 4.96 6.39
N TYR A 195 3.43 4.57 6.85
CA TYR A 195 3.65 4.21 8.25
C TYR A 195 3.36 5.37 9.21
N LEU A 196 3.90 6.55 8.93
CA LEU A 196 3.70 7.73 9.76
C LEU A 196 2.26 8.24 9.69
N LEU A 197 1.60 8.15 8.54
CA LEU A 197 0.20 8.55 8.41
C LEU A 197 -0.73 7.59 9.17
N ASP A 198 -0.45 6.28 9.18
CA ASP A 198 -1.16 5.29 9.99
C ASP A 198 -1.01 5.59 11.49
N ALA A 199 0.23 5.82 11.94
CA ALA A 199 0.52 6.21 13.31
C ALA A 199 -0.18 7.54 13.71
N TYR A 200 -0.19 8.51 12.80
CA TYR A 200 -0.88 9.79 12.98
C TYR A 200 -2.40 9.59 13.08
N ASP A 201 -2.98 8.76 12.21
CA ASP A 201 -4.42 8.48 12.22
C ASP A 201 -4.85 7.77 13.50
N ASP A 202 -4.07 6.80 13.95
CA ASP A 202 -4.36 5.96 15.10
C ASP A 202 -3.99 6.57 16.47
N LEU A 203 -3.22 7.66 16.49
CA LEU A 203 -2.65 8.25 17.71
C LEU A 203 -3.66 8.43 18.87
N SER A 204 -4.85 8.96 18.58
CA SER A 204 -5.87 9.20 19.62
C SER A 204 -6.47 7.89 20.17
N ARG A 205 -6.55 6.85 19.33
CA ARG A 205 -7.01 5.51 19.70
C ARG A 205 -5.98 4.82 20.58
N ASP A 206 -4.70 4.90 20.15
CA ASP A 206 -3.60 4.22 20.81
C ASP A 206 -3.28 4.84 22.17
N LYS A 207 -3.36 6.18 22.29
CA LYS A 207 -3.29 6.87 23.58
C LYS A 207 -4.34 6.36 24.57
N ARG A 208 -5.59 6.16 24.12
CA ARG A 208 -6.69 5.67 25.00
C ARG A 208 -6.50 4.22 25.40
N ARG A 209 -5.91 3.39 24.53
CA ARG A 209 -5.67 1.96 24.79
C ARG A 209 -4.37 1.68 25.52
N GLY A 210 -3.50 2.68 25.65
CA GLY A 210 -2.16 2.48 26.19
C GLY A 210 -1.24 1.71 25.22
N ALA A 211 -1.64 1.59 23.93
CA ALA A 211 -0.86 0.90 22.90
C ALA A 211 0.33 1.75 22.46
N TYR A 212 1.35 1.10 21.91
CA TYR A 212 2.49 1.78 21.32
C TYR A 212 2.05 2.68 20.15
N ASN A 213 2.66 3.85 20.06
CA ASN A 213 2.57 4.72 18.91
C ASN A 213 3.81 5.62 18.91
N PRO A 214 4.64 5.63 17.85
CA PRO A 214 5.91 6.35 17.80
C PRO A 214 5.74 7.88 17.88
N LEU A 215 4.56 8.40 17.53
CA LEU A 215 4.25 9.83 17.58
C LEU A 215 3.79 10.31 18.96
N ARG A 216 3.71 9.42 19.96
CA ARG A 216 3.15 9.77 21.28
C ARG A 216 3.87 10.94 21.93
N GLU A 217 5.20 10.94 21.93
CA GLU A 217 6.05 11.98 22.51
C GLU A 217 5.97 13.26 21.69
N LEU A 218 6.22 13.17 20.39
CA LEU A 218 6.18 14.31 19.46
C LEU A 218 4.84 15.03 19.51
N SER A 219 3.74 14.30 19.70
CA SER A 219 2.38 14.86 19.78
C SER A 219 2.11 15.74 21.03
N THR A 220 3.09 15.91 21.92
CA THR A 220 3.02 16.85 23.06
C THR A 220 3.63 18.20 22.71
N HIS A 221 4.34 18.32 21.60
CA HIS A 221 4.96 19.56 21.13
C HIS A 221 3.91 20.52 20.57
N PRO A 222 4.04 21.83 20.79
CA PRO A 222 3.09 22.81 20.27
C PRO A 222 3.01 22.82 18.74
N ASP A 223 4.13 22.56 18.07
CA ASP A 223 4.28 22.63 16.60
C ASP A 223 4.08 21.27 15.91
N TYR A 224 3.56 20.26 16.65
CA TYR A 224 3.40 18.87 16.18
C TYR A 224 2.72 18.75 14.81
N GLU A 225 1.67 19.54 14.59
CA GLU A 225 0.90 19.44 13.34
C GLU A 225 1.67 20.01 12.13
N GLU A 226 2.42 21.09 12.36
CA GLU A 226 3.28 21.69 11.35
C GLU A 226 4.46 20.76 11.02
N GLU A 227 5.13 20.22 12.04
CA GLU A 227 6.20 19.23 11.87
C GLU A 227 5.73 17.99 11.10
N MET A 228 4.54 17.46 11.42
CA MET A 228 4.00 16.30 10.70
C MET A 228 3.67 16.62 9.25
N LEU A 229 3.12 17.80 8.96
CA LEU A 229 2.84 18.23 7.60
C LEU A 229 4.13 18.35 6.79
N ASP A 230 5.15 18.99 7.34
CA ASP A 230 6.47 19.15 6.69
C ASP A 230 7.12 17.79 6.36
N ILE A 231 7.03 16.83 7.31
CA ILE A 231 7.53 15.46 7.10
C ILE A 231 6.76 14.80 5.94
N PHE A 232 5.44 14.89 5.91
CA PHE A 232 4.61 14.29 4.86
C PHE A 232 4.91 14.92 3.50
N GLU A 233 4.99 16.25 3.43
CA GLU A 233 5.32 16.97 2.20
C GLU A 233 6.71 16.59 1.67
N LEU A 234 7.71 16.50 2.53
CA LEU A 234 9.06 16.09 2.13
C LEU A 234 9.08 14.67 1.56
N LEU A 235 8.41 13.72 2.23
CA LEU A 235 8.35 12.33 1.79
C LEU A 235 7.66 12.19 0.44
N LEU A 236 6.52 12.85 0.26
CA LEU A 236 5.77 12.80 -0.99
C LEU A 236 6.47 13.57 -2.12
N ALA A 237 7.14 14.69 -1.82
CA ALA A 237 7.96 15.39 -2.81
C ALA A 237 9.10 14.52 -3.35
N ARG A 238 9.75 13.74 -2.48
CA ARG A 238 10.78 12.77 -2.90
C ARG A 238 10.19 11.62 -3.72
N CYS A 239 9.01 11.13 -3.33
CA CYS A 239 8.29 10.12 -4.09
C CYS A 239 7.95 10.63 -5.50
N ALA A 240 7.34 11.83 -5.61
CA ALA A 240 6.99 12.47 -6.86
C ALA A 240 8.20 12.73 -7.76
N GLN A 241 9.29 13.24 -7.20
CA GLN A 241 10.53 13.51 -7.94
C GLN A 241 11.08 12.25 -8.63
N ASN A 242 11.04 11.10 -7.96
CA ASN A 242 11.51 9.84 -8.56
C ASN A 242 10.49 9.26 -9.54
N PHE A 243 9.19 9.42 -9.28
CA PHE A 243 8.15 9.02 -10.20
C PHE A 243 8.26 9.75 -11.56
N GLU A 244 8.49 11.06 -11.57
CA GLU A 244 8.61 11.85 -12.80
C GLU A 244 9.86 11.53 -13.63
N ARG A 245 10.78 10.70 -13.13
CA ARG A 245 11.92 10.17 -13.90
C ARG A 245 11.59 8.87 -14.62
N LEU A 246 10.50 8.21 -14.26
CA LEU A 246 10.08 6.98 -14.90
C LEU A 246 9.40 7.28 -16.24
N PRO A 247 9.67 6.52 -17.30
CA PRO A 247 9.09 6.74 -18.63
C PRO A 247 7.67 6.15 -18.74
N CYS A 248 6.84 6.37 -17.74
CA CYS A 248 5.44 5.95 -17.77
C CYS A 248 4.68 6.79 -18.78
N VAL A 249 3.95 6.15 -19.70
CA VAL A 249 3.10 6.81 -20.70
C VAL A 249 1.62 6.53 -20.42
N GLU A 250 1.25 5.25 -20.33
CA GLU A 250 -0.10 4.88 -19.97
C GLU A 250 -0.39 5.19 -18.49
N ASP A 251 -1.61 5.62 -18.20
CA ASP A 251 -2.08 5.90 -16.83
C ASP A 251 -1.27 6.95 -16.04
N VAL A 252 -0.40 7.72 -16.66
CA VAL A 252 0.41 8.73 -15.97
C VAL A 252 -0.47 9.78 -15.26
N ASP A 253 -1.60 10.15 -15.85
CA ASP A 253 -2.61 11.03 -15.26
C ASP A 253 -3.22 10.44 -13.98
N LEU A 254 -3.51 9.14 -14.01
CA LEU A 254 -4.04 8.40 -12.88
C LEU A 254 -3.00 8.24 -11.76
N LEU A 255 -1.75 7.90 -12.12
CA LEU A 255 -0.66 7.79 -11.16
C LEU A 255 -0.35 9.12 -10.47
N ARG A 256 -0.35 10.23 -11.23
CA ARG A 256 -0.21 11.59 -10.68
C ARG A 256 -1.37 11.95 -9.76
N ASN A 257 -2.61 11.65 -10.16
CA ASN A 257 -3.77 11.87 -9.30
C ASN A 257 -3.62 11.17 -7.95
N ILE A 258 -3.19 9.91 -7.94
CA ILE A 258 -2.98 9.14 -6.71
C ILE A 258 -1.87 9.77 -5.86
N LEU A 259 -0.69 10.06 -6.46
CA LEU A 259 0.48 10.53 -5.72
C LEU A 259 0.37 11.99 -5.25
N TYR A 260 -0.38 12.85 -5.98
CA TYR A 260 -0.41 14.29 -5.68
C TYR A 260 -1.68 14.73 -4.94
N SER A 261 -2.77 13.95 -5.06
CA SER A 261 -4.04 14.28 -4.44
C SER A 261 -4.57 13.14 -3.57
N GLY A 262 -4.59 11.94 -4.10
CA GLY A 262 -5.24 10.79 -3.48
C GLY A 262 -4.67 10.40 -2.13
N VAL A 263 -3.34 10.38 -1.99
CA VAL A 263 -2.62 10.05 -0.74
C VAL A 263 -2.94 11.03 0.41
N TRP A 264 -3.35 12.25 0.08
CA TRP A 264 -3.70 13.29 1.05
C TRP A 264 -5.13 13.16 1.62
N LEU A 265 -6.00 12.39 0.99
CA LEU A 265 -7.43 12.38 1.33
C LEU A 265 -7.68 12.02 2.81
N LYS A 266 -6.97 11.01 3.34
CA LYS A 266 -7.14 10.63 4.76
C LYS A 266 -6.63 11.70 5.71
N TYR A 267 -5.46 12.27 5.43
CA TYR A 267 -4.92 13.38 6.22
C TYR A 267 -5.89 14.57 6.22
N ASN A 268 -6.38 14.98 5.04
CA ASN A 268 -7.30 16.10 4.89
C ASN A 268 -8.62 15.87 5.63
N CYS A 269 -9.23 14.68 5.51
CA CYS A 269 -10.43 14.31 6.23
C CYS A 269 -10.24 14.38 7.77
N LYS A 270 -9.11 13.92 8.28
CA LYS A 270 -8.81 13.99 9.70
C LYS A 270 -8.62 15.43 10.17
N ASN A 271 -7.88 16.23 9.41
CA ASN A 271 -7.60 17.61 9.72
C ASN A 271 -8.88 18.48 9.67
N ALA A 272 -9.77 18.25 8.69
CA ALA A 272 -11.07 18.90 8.62
C ALA A 272 -11.94 18.64 9.84
N LYS A 273 -12.02 17.39 10.30
CA LYS A 273 -12.75 17.01 11.53
C LYS A 273 -12.19 17.71 12.78
N ARG A 274 -10.87 17.87 12.86
CA ARG A 274 -10.21 18.53 13.98
C ARG A 274 -10.41 20.04 13.99
N THR A 275 -10.36 20.68 12.82
CA THR A 275 -10.46 22.14 12.69
C THR A 275 -11.90 22.64 12.57
N GLY A 276 -12.90 21.73 12.51
CA GLY A 276 -14.32 22.08 12.32
C GLY A 276 -14.63 22.68 10.94
N LYS A 277 -13.71 22.57 9.97
CA LYS A 277 -13.95 23.00 8.59
C LYS A 277 -14.72 21.91 7.83
N PRO A 278 -15.73 22.26 7.01
CA PRO A 278 -16.39 21.27 6.16
C PRO A 278 -15.38 20.67 5.19
N ASP A 279 -15.52 19.35 4.91
CA ASP A 279 -14.74 18.65 3.89
C ASP A 279 -14.79 19.47 2.59
N ALA A 280 -13.63 19.82 2.05
CA ALA A 280 -13.53 20.35 0.69
C ALA A 280 -13.83 19.17 -0.25
N SER A 281 -15.12 19.09 -0.63
CA SER A 281 -15.66 18.13 -1.62
C SER A 281 -15.27 18.53 -3.03
#